data_0bad544bab706d9b69241a90ca489e4c
#
_entry.id   0bad544bab706d9b69241a90ca489e4c
#
_cell.length_a   1.000
_cell.length_b   1.000
_cell.length_c   1.000
_cell.angle_alpha   90.00
_cell.angle_beta   90.00
_cell.angle_gamma   90.00
#
_symmetry.space_group_name_H-M   'P 1'
#
loop_
_entity.id
_entity.type
_entity.pdbx_description
1 polymer ?
#
loop_
_entity_poly.entity_id
_entity_poly.type
_entity_poly.pdbx_seq_one_letter_code
_entity_poly.pdbx_strand_id
1 'polypeptide(L)'
;MSASVLRITSELSFDEEESRAILTLKGVTKHFGPVAALTDVSLTIERGEVHCLLGENGAGKSTLCNVIFGVHQPQAGAMRLNGEPFRPADPAESLACGVAMVHQHFSVIGTMTVVENLMLGQVHGRLPRRAFAERIIAISRAYDLAVDPDRRVDDLSVGERQRVEIVKCLIRDPVLLVLDEPTAVLPPTEIDALLAVCRKVAAGGCGVVLVTHKLAEIAKIADRVTVVRQGRVVDSAPMAAADMGRFVRAMVQRDISSLDQTLAASVGVDDRAEARVKTRPRLGPRQVGKNALLIDAVSFMDPQGVQHLDAITIEIQRGEIVGLAGVEGNGQSELGAVLAGLETPSAGRVFIGEGEVTGAKPKVITAAGAGIVPEDRHASGCILGMSVAENLFLGNLQRFSRAGLVRRGPMAAAATDLMRQHDVRAAGPLAPMSSLSGGNQQKAVLARELSIDPLVFLLAAQPTRGLDIGAVEAVYARILSARAAGAGVLLISSELDELIAVADRILVIFRGRIIGEQPAHPSARETIGRLMAGEALKEPA
;
A
#
# COMPACT_ATOMS: atom_id res chain seq x y z
N MET A 1 -58.70 6.83 -1.69
CA MET A 1 -57.72 7.67 -2.44
C MET A 1 -56.27 7.57 -1.87
N SER A 2 -55.83 6.39 -1.40
CA SER A 2 -54.54 6.34 -0.70
C SER A 2 -53.52 5.34 -1.30
N ALA A 3 -53.94 4.39 -2.12
CA ALA A 3 -53.02 3.37 -2.67
C ALA A 3 -52.43 3.72 -4.06
N SER A 4 -53.11 4.56 -4.83
CA SER A 4 -52.66 4.97 -6.17
C SER A 4 -51.57 6.07 -6.12
N VAL A 5 -51.60 6.94 -5.12
CA VAL A 5 -50.64 8.03 -4.94
C VAL A 5 -49.29 7.47 -4.46
N LEU A 6 -49.27 6.44 -3.62
CA LEU A 6 -48.05 5.78 -3.13
C LEU A 6 -47.32 4.96 -4.22
N ARG A 7 -48.05 4.41 -5.21
CA ARG A 7 -47.43 3.72 -6.36
C ARG A 7 -46.81 4.69 -7.36
N ILE A 8 -47.45 5.84 -7.60
CA ILE A 8 -46.90 6.86 -8.54
C ILE A 8 -45.65 7.52 -7.97
N THR A 9 -45.60 7.75 -6.64
CA THR A 9 -44.39 8.32 -6.00
C THR A 9 -43.22 7.32 -5.93
N SER A 10 -43.46 6.00 -5.85
CA SER A 10 -42.39 4.99 -5.90
C SER A 10 -41.89 4.71 -7.33
N GLU A 11 -42.72 4.82 -8.35
CA GLU A 11 -42.34 4.69 -9.74
C GLU A 11 -41.60 5.94 -10.26
N LEU A 12 -41.98 7.14 -9.84
CA LEU A 12 -41.29 8.38 -10.16
C LEU A 12 -39.88 8.50 -9.51
N SER A 13 -39.72 7.93 -8.31
CA SER A 13 -38.39 7.90 -7.65
C SER A 13 -37.41 6.91 -8.31
N PHE A 14 -37.90 5.83 -8.90
CA PHE A 14 -37.06 4.87 -9.63
C PHE A 14 -36.57 5.44 -10.97
N ASP A 15 -37.40 6.17 -11.71
CA ASP A 15 -37.03 6.79 -12.99
C ASP A 15 -36.06 7.98 -12.81
N GLU A 16 -36.17 8.75 -11.72
CA GLU A 16 -35.25 9.85 -11.45
C GLU A 16 -33.86 9.39 -11.00
N GLU A 17 -33.74 8.30 -10.22
CA GLU A 17 -32.45 7.70 -9.85
C GLU A 17 -31.75 7.07 -11.06
N GLU A 18 -32.45 6.37 -11.95
CA GLU A 18 -31.88 5.83 -13.18
C GLU A 18 -31.44 6.93 -14.17
N SER A 19 -32.10 8.09 -14.17
CA SER A 19 -31.74 9.24 -15.05
C SER A 19 -30.44 9.93 -14.65
N ARG A 20 -30.00 9.83 -13.39
CA ARG A 20 -28.74 10.42 -12.90
C ARG A 20 -27.57 9.43 -12.92
N ALA A 21 -27.86 8.14 -12.99
CA ALA A 21 -26.85 7.09 -12.95
C ALA A 21 -25.97 7.12 -14.21
N ILE A 22 -24.65 7.17 -13.98
CA ILE A 22 -23.68 7.00 -15.07
C ILE A 22 -23.30 5.54 -15.25
N LEU A 23 -23.14 4.81 -14.14
CA LEU A 23 -22.87 3.38 -14.15
C LEU A 23 -23.80 2.66 -13.17
N THR A 24 -24.43 1.58 -13.62
CA THR A 24 -25.24 0.69 -12.78
C THR A 24 -24.75 -0.75 -12.95
N LEU A 25 -24.47 -1.42 -11.84
CA LEU A 25 -24.18 -2.83 -11.76
C LEU A 25 -25.32 -3.54 -11.03
N LYS A 26 -25.79 -4.70 -11.57
CA LYS A 26 -26.82 -5.54 -10.94
C LYS A 26 -26.37 -6.99 -10.91
N GLY A 27 -26.14 -7.55 -9.72
CA GLY A 27 -25.84 -8.96 -9.50
C GLY A 27 -24.51 -9.44 -10.09
N VAL A 28 -23.50 -8.57 -10.22
CA VAL A 28 -22.22 -8.90 -10.85
C VAL A 28 -21.48 -9.94 -10.04
N THR A 29 -21.12 -11.06 -10.70
CA THR A 29 -20.43 -12.19 -10.07
C THR A 29 -19.20 -12.57 -10.89
N LYS A 30 -18.05 -12.77 -10.19
CA LYS A 30 -16.77 -13.16 -10.78
C LYS A 30 -16.07 -14.21 -9.95
N HIS A 31 -15.71 -15.32 -10.59
CA HIS A 31 -14.90 -16.40 -10.00
C HIS A 31 -13.57 -16.55 -10.73
N PHE A 32 -12.52 -16.88 -9.96
CA PHE A 32 -11.23 -17.37 -10.46
C PHE A 32 -11.02 -18.80 -9.95
N GLY A 33 -11.31 -19.78 -10.79
CA GLY A 33 -11.35 -21.17 -10.35
C GLY A 33 -12.33 -21.36 -9.18
N PRO A 34 -11.88 -21.91 -8.04
CA PRO A 34 -12.74 -22.11 -6.87
C PRO A 34 -12.97 -20.82 -6.05
N VAL A 35 -12.25 -19.74 -6.33
CA VAL A 35 -12.31 -18.50 -5.55
C VAL A 35 -13.39 -17.58 -6.09
N ALA A 36 -14.42 -17.29 -5.27
CA ALA A 36 -15.43 -16.28 -5.56
C ALA A 36 -14.85 -14.90 -5.23
N ALA A 37 -14.39 -14.17 -6.25
CA ALA A 37 -13.81 -12.83 -6.07
C ALA A 37 -14.88 -11.75 -5.97
N LEU A 38 -16.02 -11.91 -6.68
CA LEU A 38 -17.22 -11.09 -6.56
C LEU A 38 -18.45 -11.98 -6.53
N THR A 39 -19.42 -11.65 -5.69
CA THR A 39 -20.66 -12.41 -5.56
C THR A 39 -21.83 -11.44 -5.40
N ASP A 40 -22.69 -11.41 -6.41
CA ASP A 40 -23.95 -10.64 -6.42
C ASP A 40 -23.73 -9.15 -6.08
N VAL A 41 -22.72 -8.53 -6.72
CA VAL A 41 -22.38 -7.12 -6.49
C VAL A 41 -23.32 -6.23 -7.27
N SER A 42 -24.02 -5.33 -6.55
CA SER A 42 -24.88 -4.31 -7.13
C SER A 42 -24.48 -2.96 -6.57
N LEU A 43 -24.30 -1.98 -7.47
CA LEU A 43 -23.98 -0.59 -7.08
C LEU A 43 -24.37 0.37 -8.21
N THR A 44 -24.61 1.62 -7.86
CA THR A 44 -24.92 2.72 -8.77
C THR A 44 -23.98 3.87 -8.52
N ILE A 45 -23.46 4.50 -9.57
CA ILE A 45 -22.61 5.69 -9.54
C ILE A 45 -23.31 6.78 -10.31
N GLU A 46 -23.45 7.97 -9.71
CA GLU A 46 -24.13 9.10 -10.32
C GLU A 46 -23.16 10.03 -11.08
N ARG A 47 -23.72 10.87 -11.95
CA ARG A 47 -22.94 11.92 -12.62
C ARG A 47 -22.44 12.95 -11.63
N GLY A 48 -21.17 13.32 -11.73
CA GLY A 48 -20.57 14.32 -10.86
C GLY A 48 -20.36 13.85 -9.43
N GLU A 49 -20.56 12.54 -9.16
CA GLU A 49 -20.36 11.93 -7.86
C GLU A 49 -18.91 11.45 -7.70
N VAL A 50 -18.33 11.68 -6.54
CA VAL A 50 -17.14 10.96 -6.08
C VAL A 50 -17.61 9.80 -5.22
N HIS A 51 -17.63 8.62 -5.80
CA HIS A 51 -18.02 7.36 -5.18
C HIS A 51 -16.81 6.62 -4.64
N CYS A 52 -16.70 6.48 -3.33
CA CYS A 52 -15.59 5.75 -2.72
C CYS A 52 -15.93 4.28 -2.53
N LEU A 53 -15.07 3.38 -3.04
CA LEU A 53 -15.10 1.95 -2.76
C LEU A 53 -14.14 1.64 -1.60
N LEU A 54 -14.70 1.36 -0.43
CA LEU A 54 -13.98 1.03 0.80
C LEU A 54 -13.96 -0.48 1.02
N GLY A 55 -12.87 -1.01 1.51
CA GLY A 55 -12.76 -2.42 1.91
C GLY A 55 -11.32 -2.82 2.17
N GLU A 56 -11.13 -3.93 2.86
CA GLU A 56 -9.81 -4.51 3.12
C GLU A 56 -9.12 -4.99 1.84
N ASN A 57 -7.81 -5.24 1.91
CA ASN A 57 -7.07 -5.86 0.83
C ASN A 57 -7.62 -7.27 0.57
N GLY A 58 -7.81 -7.61 -0.72
CA GLY A 58 -8.47 -8.87 -1.08
C GLY A 58 -10.00 -8.87 -0.99
N ALA A 59 -10.65 -7.77 -0.62
CA ALA A 59 -12.10 -7.67 -0.55
C ALA A 59 -12.82 -7.76 -1.91
N GLY A 60 -12.10 -7.65 -3.03
CA GLY A 60 -12.66 -7.70 -4.38
C GLY A 60 -12.71 -6.35 -5.11
N LYS A 61 -12.23 -5.26 -4.50
CA LYS A 61 -12.29 -3.89 -5.07
C LYS A 61 -11.62 -3.78 -6.44
N SER A 62 -10.34 -4.15 -6.55
CA SER A 62 -9.62 -4.13 -7.84
C SER A 62 -10.21 -5.11 -8.86
N THR A 63 -10.77 -6.24 -8.41
CA THR A 63 -11.50 -7.16 -9.31
C THR A 63 -12.74 -6.47 -9.88
N LEU A 64 -13.49 -5.72 -9.06
CA LEU A 64 -14.64 -4.96 -9.50
C LEU A 64 -14.26 -3.88 -10.53
N CYS A 65 -13.19 -3.11 -10.24
CA CYS A 65 -12.65 -2.12 -11.17
C CYS A 65 -12.21 -2.76 -12.50
N ASN A 66 -11.54 -3.90 -12.44
CA ASN A 66 -11.11 -4.65 -13.62
C ASN A 66 -12.30 -5.24 -14.42
N VAL A 67 -13.41 -5.57 -13.77
CA VAL A 67 -14.65 -5.95 -14.47
C VAL A 67 -15.26 -4.73 -15.18
N ILE A 68 -15.34 -3.58 -14.52
CA ILE A 68 -15.83 -2.32 -15.12
C ILE A 68 -14.95 -1.91 -16.31
N PHE A 69 -13.64 -2.08 -16.18
CA PHE A 69 -12.68 -1.70 -17.22
C PHE A 69 -12.49 -2.75 -18.32
N GLY A 70 -13.21 -3.90 -18.27
CA GLY A 70 -13.16 -4.93 -19.31
C GLY A 70 -11.95 -5.86 -19.26
N VAL A 71 -11.08 -5.78 -18.25
CA VAL A 71 -9.97 -6.73 -18.05
C VAL A 71 -10.50 -8.12 -17.73
N HIS A 72 -11.61 -8.18 -16.98
CA HIS A 72 -12.26 -9.42 -16.59
C HIS A 72 -13.72 -9.45 -17.00
N GLN A 73 -14.16 -10.55 -17.61
CA GLN A 73 -15.57 -10.76 -17.90
C GLN A 73 -16.30 -11.36 -16.69
N PRO A 74 -17.46 -10.80 -16.26
CA PRO A 74 -18.28 -11.38 -15.21
C PRO A 74 -18.98 -12.66 -15.73
N GLN A 75 -19.19 -13.64 -14.85
CA GLN A 75 -19.95 -14.85 -15.17
C GLN A 75 -21.46 -14.65 -15.06
N ALA A 76 -21.91 -13.71 -14.18
CA ALA A 76 -23.32 -13.38 -14.03
C ALA A 76 -23.49 -11.89 -13.73
N GLY A 77 -24.71 -11.40 -13.84
CA GLY A 77 -25.08 -10.01 -13.62
C GLY A 77 -25.08 -9.18 -14.92
N ALA A 78 -25.45 -7.92 -14.76
CA ALA A 78 -25.51 -6.96 -15.85
C ALA A 78 -24.91 -5.62 -15.44
N MET A 79 -24.32 -4.91 -16.41
CA MET A 79 -23.83 -3.54 -16.25
C MET A 79 -24.52 -2.64 -17.30
N ARG A 80 -24.75 -1.39 -16.91
CA ARG A 80 -25.22 -0.33 -17.81
C ARG A 80 -24.38 0.92 -17.63
N LEU A 81 -24.01 1.57 -18.73
CA LEU A 81 -23.31 2.85 -18.75
C LEU A 81 -24.21 3.86 -19.48
N ASN A 82 -24.52 4.98 -18.81
CA ASN A 82 -25.49 5.97 -19.31
C ASN A 82 -26.86 5.36 -19.69
N GLY A 83 -27.31 4.33 -18.95
CA GLY A 83 -28.56 3.62 -19.22
C GLY A 83 -28.45 2.53 -20.30
N GLU A 84 -27.42 2.51 -21.12
CA GLU A 84 -27.21 1.51 -22.18
C GLU A 84 -26.49 0.26 -21.66
N PRO A 85 -26.78 -0.92 -22.19
CA PRO A 85 -26.07 -2.16 -21.83
C PRO A 85 -24.56 -1.99 -22.03
N PHE A 86 -23.77 -2.32 -20.98
CA PHE A 86 -22.33 -2.16 -20.97
C PHE A 86 -21.66 -3.48 -20.57
N ARG A 87 -20.95 -4.10 -21.49
CA ARG A 87 -20.21 -5.34 -21.27
C ARG A 87 -18.96 -5.37 -22.16
N PRO A 88 -17.96 -4.54 -21.83
CA PRO A 88 -16.77 -4.40 -22.67
C PRO A 88 -15.99 -5.73 -22.74
N ALA A 89 -15.62 -6.14 -23.94
CA ALA A 89 -14.85 -7.36 -24.17
C ALA A 89 -13.40 -7.21 -23.70
N ASP A 90 -12.89 -5.97 -23.76
CA ASP A 90 -11.51 -5.61 -23.38
C ASP A 90 -11.42 -4.14 -22.93
N PRO A 91 -10.26 -3.70 -22.40
CA PRO A 91 -10.04 -2.31 -22.00
C PRO A 91 -10.18 -1.27 -23.13
N ALA A 92 -9.91 -1.64 -24.37
CA ALA A 92 -10.04 -0.71 -25.50
C ALA A 92 -11.50 -0.33 -25.76
N GLU A 93 -12.41 -1.31 -25.64
CA GLU A 93 -13.85 -1.07 -25.73
C GLU A 93 -14.36 -0.21 -24.57
N SER A 94 -13.88 -0.43 -23.32
CA SER A 94 -14.19 0.42 -22.17
C SER A 94 -13.75 1.87 -22.39
N LEU A 95 -12.53 2.06 -22.89
CA LEU A 95 -12.00 3.38 -23.23
C LEU A 95 -12.84 4.07 -24.33
N ALA A 96 -13.28 3.30 -25.34
CA ALA A 96 -14.14 3.83 -26.41
C ALA A 96 -15.52 4.24 -25.89
N CYS A 97 -16.04 3.59 -24.85
CA CYS A 97 -17.28 3.96 -24.17
C CYS A 97 -17.11 5.13 -23.17
N GLY A 98 -15.88 5.65 -23.00
CA GLY A 98 -15.60 6.78 -22.11
C GLY A 98 -15.30 6.36 -20.66
N VAL A 99 -14.96 5.09 -20.40
CA VAL A 99 -14.47 4.64 -19.09
C VAL A 99 -12.95 4.67 -19.09
N ALA A 100 -12.33 5.43 -18.17
CA ALA A 100 -10.89 5.47 -17.99
C ALA A 100 -10.49 4.97 -16.61
N MET A 101 -9.30 4.34 -16.51
CA MET A 101 -8.82 3.77 -15.26
C MET A 101 -7.35 4.12 -15.00
N VAL A 102 -7.07 4.62 -13.80
CA VAL A 102 -5.74 4.72 -13.22
C VAL A 102 -5.51 3.46 -12.39
N HIS A 103 -4.50 2.67 -12.76
CA HIS A 103 -4.17 1.42 -12.11
C HIS A 103 -3.30 1.65 -10.86
N GLN A 104 -3.31 0.69 -9.95
CA GLN A 104 -2.47 0.68 -8.75
C GLN A 104 -0.96 0.73 -9.07
N HIS A 105 -0.54 0.11 -10.18
CA HIS A 105 0.82 0.19 -10.69
C HIS A 105 0.87 1.06 -11.95
N PHE A 106 1.91 1.86 -12.06
CA PHE A 106 2.08 2.73 -13.22
C PHE A 106 2.12 1.93 -14.53
N SER A 107 1.37 2.39 -15.52
CA SER A 107 1.29 1.79 -16.84
C SER A 107 2.02 2.62 -17.90
N VAL A 108 2.94 3.50 -17.47
CA VAL A 108 3.79 4.32 -18.33
C VAL A 108 5.14 3.68 -18.59
N ILE A 109 5.72 3.93 -19.78
CA ILE A 109 7.00 3.40 -20.21
C ILE A 109 8.10 4.41 -19.85
N GLY A 110 9.00 4.03 -18.95
CA GLY A 110 10.02 4.92 -18.36
C GLY A 110 10.95 5.55 -19.38
N THR A 111 11.38 4.81 -20.39
CA THR A 111 12.32 5.27 -21.42
C THR A 111 11.72 6.27 -22.41
N MET A 112 10.41 6.42 -22.46
CA MET A 112 9.70 7.37 -23.31
C MET A 112 9.47 8.70 -22.60
N THR A 113 9.29 9.78 -23.38
CA THR A 113 8.80 11.04 -22.88
C THR A 113 7.32 10.97 -22.51
N VAL A 114 6.85 11.92 -21.72
CA VAL A 114 5.44 11.99 -21.32
C VAL A 114 4.53 12.07 -22.55
N VAL A 115 4.82 12.94 -23.52
CA VAL A 115 3.99 13.06 -24.73
C VAL A 115 3.96 11.75 -25.53
N GLU A 116 5.06 11.05 -25.65
CA GLU A 116 5.12 9.74 -26.35
C GLU A 116 4.25 8.69 -25.64
N ASN A 117 4.34 8.61 -24.30
CA ASN A 117 3.48 7.73 -23.50
C ASN A 117 1.99 8.03 -23.71
N LEU A 118 1.59 9.31 -23.69
CA LEU A 118 0.19 9.71 -23.81
C LEU A 118 -0.36 9.54 -25.23
N MET A 119 0.52 9.52 -26.24
CA MET A 119 0.13 9.25 -27.64
C MET A 119 -0.11 7.75 -27.91
N LEU A 120 0.42 6.85 -27.08
CA LEU A 120 0.24 5.40 -27.28
C LEU A 120 -1.24 5.02 -27.33
N GLY A 121 -1.61 4.29 -28.39
CA GLY A 121 -2.99 3.81 -28.61
C GLY A 121 -4.02 4.92 -28.90
N GLN A 122 -3.61 6.18 -29.08
CA GLN A 122 -4.53 7.29 -29.39
C GLN A 122 -4.36 7.85 -30.80
N VAL A 123 -3.23 7.60 -31.44
CA VAL A 123 -2.90 8.20 -32.74
C VAL A 123 -2.53 7.09 -33.71
N HIS A 124 -3.17 7.10 -34.88
CA HIS A 124 -2.84 6.24 -36.01
C HIS A 124 -2.20 7.08 -37.12
N GLY A 125 -1.11 6.62 -37.70
CA GLY A 125 -0.40 7.29 -38.79
C GLY A 125 0.66 8.29 -38.30
N ARG A 126 0.79 9.44 -38.96
CA ARG A 126 1.81 10.45 -38.62
C ARG A 126 1.47 11.12 -37.30
N LEU A 127 2.40 11.04 -36.33
CA LEU A 127 2.20 11.53 -34.97
C LEU A 127 2.28 13.06 -34.90
N PRO A 128 1.19 13.79 -34.58
CA PRO A 128 1.18 15.24 -34.42
C PRO A 128 1.68 15.64 -33.02
N ARG A 129 2.96 15.34 -32.72
CA ARG A 129 3.56 15.48 -31.38
C ARG A 129 3.31 16.86 -30.76
N ARG A 130 3.48 17.95 -31.55
CA ARG A 130 3.32 19.33 -31.06
C ARG A 130 1.90 19.62 -30.63
N ALA A 131 0.92 19.33 -31.47
CA ALA A 131 -0.50 19.54 -31.15
C ALA A 131 -0.93 18.70 -29.93
N PHE A 132 -0.39 17.50 -29.79
CA PHE A 132 -0.67 16.63 -28.65
C PHE A 132 -0.04 17.17 -27.35
N ALA A 133 1.19 17.70 -27.40
CA ALA A 133 1.83 18.37 -26.29
C ALA A 133 1.04 19.61 -25.83
N GLU A 134 0.54 20.42 -26.77
CA GLU A 134 -0.32 21.58 -26.47
C GLU A 134 -1.62 21.15 -25.75
N ARG A 135 -2.21 20.01 -26.16
CA ARG A 135 -3.40 19.44 -25.49
C ARG A 135 -3.08 18.95 -24.06
N ILE A 136 -1.92 18.30 -23.86
CA ILE A 136 -1.44 17.90 -22.52
C ILE A 136 -1.33 19.13 -21.63
N ILE A 137 -0.69 20.21 -22.10
CA ILE A 137 -0.50 21.45 -21.34
C ILE A 137 -1.86 22.09 -21.00
N ALA A 138 -2.82 22.08 -21.94
CA ALA A 138 -4.15 22.62 -21.69
C ALA A 138 -4.88 21.87 -20.57
N ILE A 139 -4.87 20.54 -20.59
CA ILE A 139 -5.47 19.70 -19.54
C ILE A 139 -4.71 19.89 -18.22
N SER A 140 -3.38 19.87 -18.27
CA SER A 140 -2.51 20.12 -17.11
C SER A 140 -2.89 21.40 -16.38
N ARG A 141 -3.09 22.48 -17.12
CA ARG A 141 -3.55 23.79 -16.56
C ARG A 141 -5.00 23.75 -16.07
N ALA A 142 -5.89 23.08 -16.82
CA ALA A 142 -7.31 23.00 -16.47
C ALA A 142 -7.53 22.29 -15.12
N TYR A 143 -6.67 21.33 -14.76
CA TYR A 143 -6.80 20.52 -13.55
C TYR A 143 -5.69 20.74 -12.52
N ASP A 144 -4.84 21.76 -12.69
CA ASP A 144 -3.71 22.09 -11.81
C ASP A 144 -2.71 20.95 -11.64
N LEU A 145 -2.56 20.15 -12.70
CA LEU A 145 -1.62 19.01 -12.78
C LEU A 145 -0.35 19.47 -13.52
N ALA A 146 0.69 19.88 -12.81
CA ALA A 146 1.94 20.27 -13.44
C ALA A 146 2.61 19.06 -14.13
N VAL A 147 2.54 19.01 -15.47
CA VAL A 147 3.15 17.96 -16.30
C VAL A 147 3.91 18.60 -17.46
N ASP A 148 5.17 18.21 -17.63
CA ASP A 148 6.01 18.61 -18.75
C ASP A 148 6.00 17.51 -19.83
N PRO A 149 5.45 17.77 -21.04
CA PRO A 149 5.35 16.78 -22.10
C PRO A 149 6.68 16.21 -22.60
N ASP A 150 7.77 16.98 -22.48
CA ASP A 150 9.06 16.63 -23.08
C ASP A 150 10.00 15.88 -22.11
N ARG A 151 9.68 15.82 -20.82
CA ARG A 151 10.46 15.05 -19.83
C ARG A 151 10.30 13.55 -20.04
N ARG A 152 11.37 12.80 -19.82
CA ARG A 152 11.32 11.33 -19.77
C ARG A 152 10.64 10.87 -18.48
N VAL A 153 9.86 9.80 -18.57
CA VAL A 153 9.12 9.28 -17.41
C VAL A 153 10.07 8.74 -16.32
N ASP A 154 11.25 8.20 -16.70
CA ASP A 154 12.25 7.74 -15.73
C ASP A 154 12.78 8.87 -14.84
N ASP A 155 12.82 10.11 -15.35
CA ASP A 155 13.31 11.29 -14.63
C ASP A 155 12.23 11.93 -13.72
N LEU A 156 11.00 11.37 -13.71
CA LEU A 156 9.89 11.87 -12.93
C LEU A 156 9.86 11.25 -11.53
N SER A 157 9.53 12.05 -10.53
CA SER A 157 9.15 11.56 -9.20
C SER A 157 7.88 10.70 -9.28
N VAL A 158 7.62 9.94 -8.23
CA VAL A 158 6.42 9.08 -8.12
C VAL A 158 5.15 9.92 -8.27
N GLY A 159 5.06 11.08 -7.62
CA GLY A 159 3.91 11.98 -7.74
C GLY A 159 3.77 12.61 -9.12
N GLU A 160 4.88 12.92 -9.80
CA GLU A 160 4.84 13.37 -11.19
C GLU A 160 4.34 12.26 -12.13
N ARG A 161 4.77 11.00 -11.93
CA ARG A 161 4.25 9.84 -12.69
C ARG A 161 2.76 9.64 -12.46
N GLN A 162 2.29 9.82 -11.23
CA GLN A 162 0.86 9.75 -10.91
C GLN A 162 0.06 10.83 -11.66
N ARG A 163 0.57 12.07 -11.71
CA ARG A 163 -0.05 13.15 -12.51
C ARG A 163 -0.11 12.81 -14.00
N VAL A 164 0.93 12.17 -14.55
CA VAL A 164 0.95 11.70 -15.94
C VAL A 164 -0.13 10.65 -16.19
N GLU A 165 -0.31 9.66 -15.29
CA GLU A 165 -1.38 8.65 -15.41
C GLU A 165 -2.78 9.30 -15.39
N ILE A 166 -2.98 10.31 -14.55
CA ILE A 166 -4.26 11.03 -14.49
C ILE A 166 -4.49 11.82 -15.78
N VAL A 167 -3.50 12.59 -16.25
CA VAL A 167 -3.59 13.32 -17.52
C VAL A 167 -3.86 12.37 -18.69
N LYS A 168 -3.25 11.17 -18.70
CA LYS A 168 -3.48 10.11 -19.69
C LYS A 168 -4.96 9.68 -19.74
N CYS A 169 -5.63 9.63 -18.59
CA CYS A 169 -7.06 9.37 -18.51
C CYS A 169 -7.88 10.57 -18.97
N LEU A 170 -7.58 11.77 -18.45
CA LEU A 170 -8.35 13.00 -18.72
C LEU A 170 -8.28 13.47 -20.17
N ILE A 171 -7.21 13.18 -20.90
CA ILE A 171 -7.05 13.55 -22.32
C ILE A 171 -8.10 12.84 -23.22
N ARG A 172 -8.75 11.80 -22.71
CA ARG A 172 -9.82 11.05 -23.39
C ARG A 172 -11.21 11.59 -23.09
N ASP A 173 -11.33 12.61 -22.25
CA ASP A 173 -12.60 13.19 -21.80
C ASP A 173 -13.57 12.13 -21.25
N PRO A 174 -13.20 11.41 -20.17
CA PRO A 174 -13.96 10.27 -19.71
C PRO A 174 -15.31 10.69 -19.09
N VAL A 175 -16.33 9.85 -19.28
CA VAL A 175 -17.60 9.96 -18.55
C VAL A 175 -17.50 9.30 -17.17
N LEU A 176 -16.62 8.30 -17.01
CA LEU A 176 -16.33 7.60 -15.76
C LEU A 176 -14.82 7.45 -15.58
N LEU A 177 -14.29 7.96 -14.46
CA LEU A 177 -12.89 7.82 -14.06
C LEU A 177 -12.79 6.89 -12.86
N VAL A 178 -12.08 5.78 -13.01
CA VAL A 178 -11.80 4.80 -11.94
C VAL A 178 -10.36 4.97 -11.49
N LEU A 179 -10.12 5.11 -10.17
CA LEU A 179 -8.78 5.23 -9.59
C LEU A 179 -8.62 4.11 -8.55
N ASP A 180 -7.73 3.15 -8.82
CA ASP A 180 -7.47 2.00 -7.94
C ASP A 180 -6.26 2.29 -7.05
N GLU A 181 -6.51 2.62 -5.78
CA GLU A 181 -5.52 3.00 -4.75
C GLU A 181 -4.49 4.05 -5.21
N PRO A 182 -4.92 5.19 -5.77
CA PRO A 182 -4.00 6.14 -6.42
C PRO A 182 -3.10 6.89 -5.44
N THR A 183 -3.37 6.79 -4.14
CA THR A 183 -2.68 7.50 -3.05
C THR A 183 -1.67 6.65 -2.31
N ALA A 184 -1.56 5.35 -2.64
CA ALA A 184 -0.76 4.39 -1.89
C ALA A 184 0.74 4.75 -1.81
N VAL A 185 1.26 5.46 -2.80
CA VAL A 185 2.68 5.82 -2.92
C VAL A 185 2.95 7.33 -2.84
N LEU A 186 1.93 8.13 -2.51
CA LEU A 186 2.02 9.60 -2.50
C LEU A 186 2.28 10.16 -1.09
N PRO A 187 3.10 11.21 -0.95
CA PRO A 187 3.21 11.95 0.29
C PRO A 187 1.90 12.70 0.62
N PRO A 188 1.64 13.03 1.89
CA PRO A 188 0.38 13.65 2.32
C PRO A 188 -0.01 14.92 1.55
N THR A 189 0.94 15.77 1.19
CA THR A 189 0.72 16.99 0.41
C THR A 189 0.23 16.72 -1.01
N GLU A 190 0.71 15.67 -1.65
CA GLU A 190 0.28 15.26 -2.99
C GLU A 190 -1.06 14.51 -2.97
N ILE A 191 -1.39 13.85 -1.86
CA ILE A 191 -2.72 13.22 -1.67
C ILE A 191 -3.80 14.30 -1.72
N ASP A 192 -3.66 15.39 -0.98
CA ASP A 192 -4.65 16.48 -0.98
C ASP A 192 -4.81 17.12 -2.37
N ALA A 193 -3.71 17.30 -3.10
CA ALA A 193 -3.74 17.79 -4.48
C ALA A 193 -4.49 16.82 -5.40
N LEU A 194 -4.23 15.50 -5.29
CA LEU A 194 -4.94 14.48 -6.06
C LEU A 194 -6.45 14.48 -5.77
N LEU A 195 -6.83 14.53 -4.49
CA LEU A 195 -8.24 14.57 -4.09
C LEU A 195 -8.95 15.82 -4.65
N ALA A 196 -8.27 16.98 -4.66
CA ALA A 196 -8.80 18.19 -5.28
C ALA A 196 -9.03 18.03 -6.80
N VAL A 197 -8.13 17.34 -7.50
CA VAL A 197 -8.32 16.99 -8.93
C VAL A 197 -9.54 16.10 -9.12
N CYS A 198 -9.71 15.06 -8.31
CA CYS A 198 -10.88 14.18 -8.38
C CYS A 198 -12.19 14.97 -8.20
N ARG A 199 -12.24 15.89 -7.23
CA ARG A 199 -13.40 16.76 -7.01
C ARG A 199 -13.66 17.66 -8.21
N LYS A 200 -12.62 18.23 -8.84
CA LYS A 200 -12.73 19.07 -10.02
C LYS A 200 -13.23 18.31 -11.25
N VAL A 201 -12.78 17.06 -11.42
CA VAL A 201 -13.26 16.15 -12.47
C VAL A 201 -14.73 15.82 -12.27
N ALA A 202 -15.14 15.49 -11.05
CA ALA A 202 -16.54 15.23 -10.71
C ALA A 202 -17.42 16.46 -10.96
N ALA A 203 -16.99 17.66 -10.54
CA ALA A 203 -17.71 18.91 -10.79
C ALA A 203 -17.93 19.18 -12.29
N GLY A 204 -17.08 18.64 -13.17
CA GLY A 204 -17.27 18.65 -14.63
C GLY A 204 -18.33 17.67 -15.16
N GLY A 205 -18.99 16.89 -14.29
CA GLY A 205 -20.03 15.92 -14.66
C GLY A 205 -19.52 14.50 -14.91
N CYS A 206 -18.22 14.24 -14.76
CA CYS A 206 -17.65 12.89 -14.79
C CYS A 206 -17.99 12.15 -13.49
N GLY A 207 -18.38 10.85 -13.56
CA GLY A 207 -18.43 10.01 -12.37
C GLY A 207 -17.00 9.61 -11.96
N VAL A 208 -16.68 9.70 -10.67
CA VAL A 208 -15.35 9.33 -10.16
C VAL A 208 -15.49 8.18 -9.18
N VAL A 209 -14.82 7.05 -9.43
CA VAL A 209 -14.70 5.93 -8.50
C VAL A 209 -13.32 5.96 -7.87
N LEU A 210 -13.27 6.20 -6.58
CA LEU A 210 -12.02 6.17 -5.81
C LEU A 210 -11.97 4.92 -4.94
N VAL A 211 -11.04 4.02 -5.24
CA VAL A 211 -10.78 2.85 -4.40
C VAL A 211 -9.73 3.21 -3.37
N THR A 212 -10.06 3.07 -2.10
CA THR A 212 -9.14 3.31 -0.99
C THR A 212 -9.53 2.48 0.23
N HIS A 213 -8.58 2.26 1.12
CA HIS A 213 -8.82 1.70 2.45
C HIS A 213 -8.64 2.77 3.56
N LYS A 214 -8.30 4.02 3.18
CA LYS A 214 -8.00 5.13 4.09
C LYS A 214 -9.26 5.99 4.32
N LEU A 215 -9.81 5.92 5.53
CA LEU A 215 -11.02 6.67 5.90
C LEU A 215 -10.83 8.19 5.87
N ALA A 216 -9.62 8.67 6.16
CA ALA A 216 -9.31 10.11 6.10
C ALA A 216 -9.47 10.69 4.68
N GLU A 217 -9.16 9.90 3.64
CA GLU A 217 -9.37 10.32 2.25
C GLU A 217 -10.86 10.38 1.91
N ILE A 218 -11.61 9.36 2.36
CA ILE A 218 -13.06 9.28 2.17
C ILE A 218 -13.76 10.47 2.82
N ALA A 219 -13.40 10.81 4.07
CA ALA A 219 -13.98 11.93 4.79
C ALA A 219 -13.79 13.28 4.09
N LYS A 220 -12.71 13.43 3.31
CA LYS A 220 -12.39 14.66 2.59
C LYS A 220 -13.16 14.82 1.28
N ILE A 221 -13.50 13.71 0.60
CA ILE A 221 -13.91 13.80 -0.79
C ILE A 221 -15.19 13.03 -1.16
N ALA A 222 -15.57 11.99 -0.41
CA ALA A 222 -16.66 11.12 -0.82
C ALA A 222 -18.03 11.84 -0.79
N ASP A 223 -18.82 11.64 -1.84
CA ASP A 223 -20.26 11.93 -1.82
C ASP A 223 -21.03 10.70 -1.35
N ARG A 224 -20.59 9.52 -1.77
CA ARG A 224 -21.12 8.20 -1.38
C ARG A 224 -20.00 7.22 -1.11
N VAL A 225 -20.24 6.31 -0.18
CA VAL A 225 -19.30 5.23 0.16
C VAL A 225 -20.01 3.90 0.02
N THR A 226 -19.35 2.96 -0.67
CA THR A 226 -19.77 1.55 -0.72
C THR A 226 -18.68 0.67 -0.12
N VAL A 227 -19.05 -0.12 0.90
CA VAL A 227 -18.13 -1.05 1.56
C VAL A 227 -18.21 -2.41 0.90
N VAL A 228 -17.07 -2.88 0.40
CA VAL A 228 -16.91 -4.21 -0.19
C VAL A 228 -16.15 -5.10 0.79
N ARG A 229 -16.69 -6.30 1.05
CA ARG A 229 -16.06 -7.31 1.89
C ARG A 229 -16.31 -8.70 1.35
N GLN A 230 -15.24 -9.50 1.20
CA GLN A 230 -15.29 -10.87 0.67
C GLN A 230 -16.10 -10.99 -0.64
N GLY A 231 -15.89 -10.03 -1.54
CA GLY A 231 -16.53 -9.99 -2.85
C GLY A 231 -18.02 -9.57 -2.84
N ARG A 232 -18.53 -9.02 -1.74
CA ARG A 232 -19.92 -8.57 -1.62
C ARG A 232 -19.98 -7.12 -1.17
N VAL A 233 -21.00 -6.39 -1.63
CA VAL A 233 -21.38 -5.11 -1.04
C VAL A 233 -22.06 -5.39 0.31
N VAL A 234 -21.50 -4.87 1.38
CA VAL A 234 -22.02 -5.08 2.75
C VAL A 234 -22.68 -3.83 3.33
N ASP A 235 -22.33 -2.66 2.81
CA ASP A 235 -22.95 -1.39 3.15
C ASP A 235 -22.77 -0.38 2.01
N SER A 236 -23.73 0.54 1.86
CA SER A 236 -23.63 1.67 0.93
C SER A 236 -24.45 2.83 1.47
N ALA A 237 -23.85 4.02 1.59
CA ALA A 237 -24.53 5.21 2.08
C ALA A 237 -23.94 6.50 1.51
N PRO A 238 -24.78 7.55 1.35
CA PRO A 238 -24.28 8.91 1.11
C PRO A 238 -23.46 9.38 2.32
N MET A 239 -22.35 10.07 2.08
CA MET A 239 -21.44 10.53 3.13
C MET A 239 -22.11 11.48 4.12
N ALA A 240 -23.03 12.32 3.67
CA ALA A 240 -23.80 13.24 4.51
C ALA A 240 -24.67 12.55 5.58
N ALA A 241 -25.03 11.26 5.39
CA ALA A 241 -25.87 10.47 6.29
C ALA A 241 -25.08 9.40 7.05
N ALA A 242 -23.74 9.35 6.89
CA ALA A 242 -22.94 8.23 7.36
C ALA A 242 -22.03 8.62 8.53
N ASP A 243 -22.00 7.78 9.55
CA ASP A 243 -20.98 7.76 10.59
C ASP A 243 -19.79 6.93 10.12
N MET A 244 -18.57 7.47 10.20
CA MET A 244 -17.33 6.74 9.85
C MET A 244 -17.22 5.43 10.63
N GLY A 245 -17.69 5.40 11.87
CA GLY A 245 -17.74 4.19 12.69
C GLY A 245 -18.58 3.07 12.08
N ARG A 246 -19.65 3.41 11.37
CA ARG A 246 -20.47 2.44 10.65
C ARG A 246 -19.67 1.75 9.54
N PHE A 247 -18.91 2.51 8.76
CA PHE A 247 -18.10 1.95 7.67
C PHE A 247 -16.97 1.06 8.19
N VAL A 248 -16.30 1.46 9.30
CA VAL A 248 -15.29 0.62 9.94
C VAL A 248 -15.90 -0.69 10.44
N ARG A 249 -17.05 -0.64 11.13
CA ARG A 249 -17.75 -1.85 11.57
C ARG A 249 -18.13 -2.75 10.40
N ALA A 250 -18.63 -2.17 9.29
CA ALA A 250 -18.98 -2.92 8.09
C ALA A 250 -17.75 -3.57 7.44
N MET A 251 -16.60 -2.87 7.44
CA MET A 251 -15.35 -3.34 6.87
C MET A 251 -14.71 -4.46 7.71
N VAL A 252 -14.55 -4.26 9.04
CA VAL A 252 -13.71 -5.10 9.92
C VAL A 252 -14.54 -6.00 10.84
N GLN A 253 -15.86 -5.81 10.98
CA GLN A 253 -16.75 -6.45 11.96
C GLN A 253 -16.37 -6.20 13.43
N ARG A 254 -15.66 -5.10 13.73
CA ARG A 254 -15.26 -4.70 15.09
C ARG A 254 -15.61 -3.24 15.34
N ASP A 255 -15.83 -2.88 16.59
CA ASP A 255 -16.02 -1.48 16.98
C ASP A 255 -14.68 -0.73 16.99
N ILE A 256 -14.70 0.55 16.56
CA ILE A 256 -13.52 1.44 16.57
C ILE A 256 -12.89 1.50 17.97
N SER A 257 -13.72 1.47 19.02
CA SER A 257 -13.25 1.49 20.42
C SER A 257 -12.44 0.25 20.82
N SER A 258 -12.53 -0.84 20.05
CA SER A 258 -11.79 -2.09 20.26
C SER A 258 -10.53 -2.20 19.38
N LEU A 259 -10.30 -1.23 18.49
CA LEU A 259 -9.11 -1.20 17.63
C LEU A 259 -7.90 -0.72 18.44
N ASP A 260 -6.77 -1.43 18.30
CA ASP A 260 -5.49 -0.95 18.81
C ASP A 260 -5.09 0.36 18.10
N GLN A 261 -4.26 1.18 18.77
CA GLN A 261 -3.82 2.48 18.26
C GLN A 261 -3.14 2.38 16.89
N THR A 262 -2.37 1.33 16.67
CA THR A 262 -1.68 1.05 15.41
C THR A 262 -2.67 0.82 14.27
N LEU A 263 -3.77 0.16 14.58
CA LEU A 263 -4.81 -0.13 13.62
C LEU A 263 -5.67 1.10 13.30
N ALA A 264 -6.01 1.90 14.31
CA ALA A 264 -6.70 3.17 14.14
C ALA A 264 -5.90 4.14 13.25
N ALA A 265 -4.56 4.14 13.42
CA ALA A 265 -3.65 4.93 12.60
C ALA A 265 -3.60 4.44 11.13
N SER A 266 -3.50 3.12 10.90
CA SER A 266 -3.43 2.56 9.53
C SER A 266 -4.71 2.79 8.72
N VAL A 267 -5.84 3.00 9.38
CA VAL A 267 -7.14 3.30 8.75
C VAL A 267 -7.44 4.81 8.71
N GLY A 268 -6.59 5.65 9.33
CA GLY A 268 -6.75 7.11 9.33
C GLY A 268 -7.92 7.64 10.18
N VAL A 269 -8.29 6.95 11.27
CA VAL A 269 -9.46 7.30 12.13
C VAL A 269 -9.09 8.18 13.32
N ASP A 270 -7.80 8.45 13.59
CA ASP A 270 -7.37 9.03 14.85
C ASP A 270 -7.34 10.57 14.88
N ASP A 271 -8.54 11.20 14.98
CA ASP A 271 -8.69 12.62 15.35
C ASP A 271 -8.41 12.90 16.86
N ARG A 272 -8.20 11.85 17.68
CA ARG A 272 -8.00 11.95 19.12
C ARG A 272 -6.57 11.63 19.56
N ALA A 273 -5.63 11.59 18.62
CA ALA A 273 -4.22 11.29 18.88
C ALA A 273 -3.60 12.19 19.96
N GLU A 274 -3.98 13.46 20.02
CA GLU A 274 -3.46 14.40 21.03
C GLU A 274 -3.84 14.05 22.48
N ALA A 275 -5.03 13.49 22.71
CA ALA A 275 -5.51 13.16 24.06
C ALA A 275 -4.95 11.82 24.58
N ARG A 276 -4.56 10.91 23.68
CA ARG A 276 -4.13 9.54 24.01
C ARG A 276 -2.63 9.33 24.10
N VAL A 277 -1.80 10.28 23.63
CA VAL A 277 -0.33 10.25 23.80
C VAL A 277 0.08 10.14 25.28
N LYS A 278 -0.78 10.55 26.21
CA LYS A 278 -0.55 10.41 27.66
C LYS A 278 -0.63 8.96 28.20
N THR A 279 -1.15 8.01 27.42
CA THR A 279 -1.35 6.62 27.85
C THR A 279 -0.53 5.60 27.04
N ARG A 280 0.52 6.01 26.32
CA ARG A 280 1.48 5.03 25.78
C ARG A 280 2.01 4.20 26.96
N PRO A 281 1.97 2.84 26.89
CA PRO A 281 2.69 2.05 27.87
C PRO A 281 4.10 2.61 27.91
N ARG A 282 4.59 2.96 29.10
CA ARG A 282 6.01 3.32 29.28
C ARG A 282 6.79 2.13 28.80
N LEU A 283 7.24 2.22 27.55
CA LEU A 283 8.07 1.24 26.90
C LEU A 283 9.30 1.08 27.80
N GLY A 284 9.71 -0.15 28.05
CA GLY A 284 10.79 -0.47 28.97
C GLY A 284 12.03 0.41 28.73
N PRO A 285 12.88 0.61 29.72
CA PRO A 285 13.99 1.54 29.61
C PRO A 285 14.86 1.19 28.40
N ARG A 286 15.08 2.20 27.52
CA ARG A 286 16.15 2.12 26.51
C ARG A 286 17.43 1.66 27.20
N GLN A 287 18.09 0.66 26.65
CA GLN A 287 19.43 0.29 27.11
C GLN A 287 20.44 1.27 26.48
N VAL A 288 20.48 2.48 27.04
CA VAL A 288 21.39 3.54 26.57
C VAL A 288 22.82 3.02 26.59
N GLY A 289 23.53 3.18 25.46
CA GLY A 289 24.93 2.77 25.29
C GLY A 289 25.17 1.37 24.75
N LYS A 290 24.11 0.64 24.28
CA LYS A 290 24.26 -0.63 23.55
C LYS A 290 23.56 -0.54 22.20
N ASN A 291 24.35 -0.39 21.15
CA ASN A 291 23.81 -0.36 19.78
C ASN A 291 23.32 -1.74 19.35
N ALA A 292 22.14 -1.77 18.74
CA ALA A 292 21.64 -2.93 18.02
C ALA A 292 22.11 -2.88 16.56
N LEU A 293 22.09 -1.67 15.96
CA LEU A 293 22.60 -1.38 14.63
C LEU A 293 23.36 -0.07 14.65
N LEU A 294 24.51 -0.04 13.96
CA LEU A 294 25.22 1.18 13.57
C LEU A 294 25.55 1.13 12.08
N ILE A 295 25.07 2.10 11.35
CA ILE A 295 25.41 2.38 9.95
C ILE A 295 26.27 3.64 9.98
N ASP A 296 27.53 3.55 9.53
CA ASP A 296 28.50 4.64 9.57
C ASP A 296 28.88 5.03 8.13
N ALA A 297 28.31 6.15 7.65
CA ALA A 297 28.59 6.76 6.34
C ALA A 297 28.47 5.79 5.14
N VAL A 298 27.46 4.91 5.15
CA VAL A 298 27.26 3.93 4.10
C VAL A 298 26.81 4.59 2.81
N SER A 299 27.52 4.27 1.73
CA SER A 299 27.16 4.64 0.35
C SER A 299 26.99 3.39 -0.49
N PHE A 300 26.09 3.46 -1.48
CA PHE A 300 25.88 2.38 -2.44
C PHE A 300 25.70 2.94 -3.84
N MET A 301 26.45 2.39 -4.77
CA MET A 301 26.40 2.70 -6.20
C MET A 301 26.12 1.39 -6.96
N ASP A 302 25.15 1.40 -7.86
CA ASP A 302 24.83 0.24 -8.67
C ASP A 302 25.89 -0.03 -9.76
N PRO A 303 25.86 -1.19 -10.45
CA PRO A 303 26.80 -1.52 -11.52
C PRO A 303 26.74 -0.56 -12.72
N GLN A 304 25.67 0.23 -12.86
CA GLN A 304 25.49 1.24 -13.90
C GLN A 304 26.11 2.59 -13.52
N GLY A 305 26.59 2.73 -12.27
CA GLY A 305 27.22 3.95 -11.76
C GLY A 305 26.22 4.95 -11.16
N VAL A 306 24.96 4.54 -10.92
CA VAL A 306 23.97 5.38 -10.25
C VAL A 306 24.15 5.26 -8.73
N GLN A 307 24.28 6.39 -8.05
CA GLN A 307 24.37 6.44 -6.60
C GLN A 307 22.97 6.43 -5.98
N HIS A 308 22.67 5.37 -5.24
CA HIS A 308 21.38 5.18 -4.56
C HIS A 308 21.43 5.53 -3.07
N LEU A 309 22.59 5.33 -2.41
CA LEU A 309 22.82 5.74 -1.03
C LEU A 309 24.06 6.63 -0.94
N ASP A 310 23.97 7.71 -0.17
CA ASP A 310 25.05 8.68 -0.05
C ASP A 310 25.29 9.03 1.44
N ALA A 311 26.34 8.45 2.00
CA ALA A 311 26.82 8.65 3.35
C ALA A 311 25.74 8.47 4.42
N ILE A 312 24.90 7.45 4.32
CA ILE A 312 23.85 7.13 5.29
C ILE A 312 24.48 6.82 6.66
N THR A 313 24.04 7.53 7.68
CA THR A 313 24.45 7.27 9.07
C THR A 313 23.19 7.09 9.92
N ILE A 314 23.06 5.93 10.55
CA ILE A 314 21.92 5.58 11.42
C ILE A 314 22.44 4.79 12.61
N GLU A 315 22.02 5.18 13.81
CA GLU A 315 22.29 4.47 15.05
C GLU A 315 20.95 4.02 15.67
N ILE A 316 20.83 2.74 16.01
CA ILE A 316 19.64 2.18 16.66
C ILE A 316 20.07 1.47 17.92
N GLN A 317 19.48 1.85 19.04
CA GLN A 317 19.78 1.24 20.33
C GLN A 317 18.97 -0.04 20.58
N ARG A 318 19.43 -0.86 21.52
CA ARG A 318 18.66 -2.00 21.99
C ARG A 318 17.33 -1.54 22.60
N GLY A 319 16.22 -2.18 22.17
CA GLY A 319 14.87 -1.84 22.63
C GLY A 319 14.33 -0.53 22.04
N GLU A 320 14.88 -0.08 20.92
CA GLU A 320 14.42 1.10 20.19
C GLU A 320 13.80 0.71 18.85
N ILE A 321 12.71 1.40 18.45
CA ILE A 321 12.17 1.35 17.09
C ILE A 321 12.46 2.68 16.41
N VAL A 322 13.27 2.65 15.35
CA VAL A 322 13.51 3.79 14.48
C VAL A 322 12.69 3.61 13.21
N GLY A 323 11.79 4.55 12.93
CA GLY A 323 11.06 4.61 11.67
C GLY A 323 11.92 5.23 10.57
N LEU A 324 11.88 4.69 9.36
CA LEU A 324 12.45 5.30 8.17
C LEU A 324 11.33 5.65 7.21
N ALA A 325 11.02 6.94 7.11
CA ALA A 325 10.02 7.49 6.21
C ALA A 325 10.67 7.95 4.89
N GLY A 326 9.96 7.79 3.80
CA GLY A 326 10.38 8.27 2.48
C GLY A 326 9.44 7.76 1.39
N VAL A 327 9.38 8.47 0.27
CA VAL A 327 8.65 8.01 -0.92
C VAL A 327 9.46 6.89 -1.58
N GLU A 328 8.80 5.88 -2.15
CA GLU A 328 9.46 4.77 -2.86
C GLU A 328 10.49 5.30 -3.89
N GLY A 329 11.65 4.63 -3.98
CA GLY A 329 12.73 5.02 -4.88
C GLY A 329 13.72 6.05 -4.31
N ASN A 330 13.64 6.35 -3.02
CA ASN A 330 14.59 7.27 -2.35
C ASN A 330 15.77 6.55 -1.66
N GLY A 331 15.97 5.24 -1.88
CA GLY A 331 17.09 4.47 -1.33
C GLY A 331 16.70 3.48 -0.21
N GLN A 332 15.41 3.38 0.16
CA GLN A 332 14.97 2.46 1.21
C GLN A 332 15.22 0.99 0.86
N SER A 333 14.90 0.59 -0.38
CA SER A 333 15.05 -0.77 -0.87
C SER A 333 16.53 -1.16 -0.94
N GLU A 334 17.38 -0.25 -1.39
CA GLU A 334 18.83 -0.44 -1.48
C GLU A 334 19.47 -0.53 -0.09
N LEU A 335 19.01 0.31 0.86
CA LEU A 335 19.44 0.20 2.25
C LEU A 335 19.05 -1.15 2.84
N GLY A 336 17.80 -1.60 2.58
CA GLY A 336 17.32 -2.91 2.97
C GLY A 336 18.17 -4.04 2.38
N ALA A 337 18.53 -3.95 1.09
CA ALA A 337 19.38 -4.93 0.41
C ALA A 337 20.80 -4.98 0.98
N VAL A 338 21.39 -3.82 1.30
CA VAL A 338 22.71 -3.74 1.97
C VAL A 338 22.66 -4.39 3.35
N LEU A 339 21.64 -4.07 4.16
CA LEU A 339 21.47 -4.64 5.50
C LEU A 339 21.14 -6.14 5.49
N ALA A 340 20.52 -6.63 4.41
CA ALA A 340 20.25 -8.06 4.21
C ALA A 340 21.48 -8.81 3.66
N GLY A 341 22.56 -8.11 3.25
CA GLY A 341 23.74 -8.70 2.62
C GLY A 341 23.52 -9.20 1.19
N LEU A 342 22.52 -8.63 0.51
CA LEU A 342 22.22 -8.88 -0.90
C LEU A 342 23.04 -7.96 -1.79
N GLU A 343 23.35 -6.75 -1.30
CA GLU A 343 24.19 -5.77 -1.95
C GLU A 343 25.40 -5.40 -1.06
N THR A 344 26.51 -5.06 -1.70
CA THR A 344 27.73 -4.64 -0.99
C THR A 344 27.86 -3.13 -1.04
N PRO A 345 27.98 -2.43 0.11
CA PRO A 345 28.15 -0.99 0.10
C PRO A 345 29.48 -0.59 -0.60
N SER A 346 29.45 0.51 -1.35
CA SER A 346 30.63 1.05 -2.01
C SER A 346 31.56 1.80 -1.04
N ALA A 347 31.04 2.28 0.08
CA ALA A 347 31.79 2.93 1.17
C ALA A 347 31.01 2.82 2.49
N GLY A 348 31.69 3.11 3.60
CA GLY A 348 31.12 3.09 4.94
C GLY A 348 31.15 1.72 5.60
N ARG A 349 30.56 1.62 6.80
CA ARG A 349 30.58 0.39 7.62
C ARG A 349 29.22 0.12 8.25
N VAL A 350 28.94 -1.16 8.49
CA VAL A 350 27.71 -1.64 9.14
C VAL A 350 28.10 -2.54 10.31
N PHE A 351 27.51 -2.30 11.48
CA PHE A 351 27.71 -3.10 12.69
C PHE A 351 26.36 -3.58 13.23
N ILE A 352 26.28 -4.83 13.64
CA ILE A 352 25.15 -5.43 14.37
C ILE A 352 25.64 -5.81 15.75
N GLY A 353 25.11 -5.16 16.80
CA GLY A 353 25.70 -5.21 18.13
C GLY A 353 27.15 -4.71 18.10
N GLU A 354 28.08 -5.55 18.53
CA GLU A 354 29.52 -5.23 18.53
C GLU A 354 30.26 -5.75 17.28
N GLY A 355 29.57 -6.50 16.40
CA GLY A 355 30.16 -7.16 15.25
C GLY A 355 30.06 -6.33 13.97
N GLU A 356 31.17 -6.14 13.27
CA GLU A 356 31.17 -5.56 11.92
C GLU A 356 30.66 -6.59 10.90
N VAL A 357 29.67 -6.19 10.08
CA VAL A 357 29.02 -7.02 9.06
C VAL A 357 29.06 -6.37 7.67
N THR A 358 29.92 -5.40 7.46
CA THR A 358 30.05 -4.68 6.19
C THR A 358 30.30 -5.64 5.02
N GLY A 359 29.41 -5.64 4.02
CA GLY A 359 29.50 -6.53 2.85
C GLY A 359 29.41 -8.03 3.16
N ALA A 360 28.97 -8.38 4.38
CA ALA A 360 28.82 -9.77 4.78
C ALA A 360 27.64 -10.43 4.07
N LYS A 361 27.76 -11.74 3.81
CA LYS A 361 26.66 -12.53 3.23
C LYS A 361 25.50 -12.72 4.22
N PRO A 362 24.25 -12.96 3.75
CA PRO A 362 23.07 -13.10 4.60
C PRO A 362 23.23 -14.05 5.78
N LYS A 363 23.93 -15.17 5.60
CA LYS A 363 24.22 -16.15 6.66
C LYS A 363 25.01 -15.56 7.82
N VAL A 364 25.97 -14.66 7.55
CA VAL A 364 26.80 -14.02 8.58
C VAL A 364 25.96 -12.98 9.33
N ILE A 365 25.15 -12.23 8.60
CA ILE A 365 24.22 -11.22 9.14
C ILE A 365 23.22 -11.88 10.08
N THR A 366 22.58 -12.98 9.66
CA THR A 366 21.69 -13.76 10.52
C THR A 366 22.41 -14.30 11.75
N ALA A 367 23.66 -14.79 11.60
CA ALA A 367 24.46 -15.30 12.72
C ALA A 367 24.87 -14.18 13.71
N ALA A 368 24.95 -12.93 13.27
CA ALA A 368 25.14 -11.77 14.12
C ALA A 368 23.87 -11.35 14.89
N GLY A 369 22.75 -12.04 14.69
CA GLY A 369 21.49 -11.81 15.38
C GLY A 369 20.56 -10.82 14.64
N ALA A 370 20.68 -10.69 13.33
CA ALA A 370 19.77 -9.86 12.53
C ALA A 370 18.64 -10.70 11.94
N GLY A 371 17.41 -10.28 12.17
CA GLY A 371 16.20 -10.71 11.46
C GLY A 371 15.86 -9.75 10.34
N ILE A 372 15.52 -10.25 9.16
CA ILE A 372 15.23 -9.45 7.98
C ILE A 372 13.87 -9.79 7.42
N VAL A 373 12.91 -8.89 7.59
CA VAL A 373 11.61 -8.94 6.91
C VAL A 373 11.69 -8.04 5.68
N PRO A 374 11.76 -8.60 4.47
CA PRO A 374 11.96 -7.82 3.25
C PRO A 374 10.68 -7.13 2.80
N GLU A 375 10.82 -6.11 1.96
CA GLU A 375 9.70 -5.38 1.35
C GLU A 375 8.84 -6.26 0.45
N ASP A 376 9.45 -7.03 -0.45
CA ASP A 376 8.75 -8.02 -1.27
C ASP A 376 8.98 -9.44 -0.72
N ARG A 377 7.93 -9.94 -0.03
CA ARG A 377 7.96 -11.29 0.54
C ARG A 377 8.06 -12.40 -0.49
N HIS A 378 7.56 -12.18 -1.73
CA HIS A 378 7.59 -13.19 -2.79
C HIS A 378 8.94 -13.23 -3.51
N ALA A 379 9.58 -12.09 -3.67
CA ALA A 379 10.91 -12.01 -4.29
C ALA A 379 12.02 -12.49 -3.37
N SER A 380 11.94 -12.16 -2.05
CA SER A 380 13.06 -12.38 -1.13
C SER A 380 12.67 -12.90 0.27
N GLY A 381 11.37 -12.95 0.60
CA GLY A 381 10.91 -13.37 1.93
C GLY A 381 10.58 -14.85 2.05
N CYS A 382 9.96 -15.48 1.04
CA CYS A 382 9.53 -16.87 1.09
C CYS A 382 9.62 -17.58 -0.27
N ILE A 383 9.63 -18.91 -0.25
CA ILE A 383 9.62 -19.73 -1.45
C ILE A 383 8.25 -20.40 -1.56
N LEU A 384 7.42 -19.92 -2.49
CA LEU A 384 6.02 -20.32 -2.65
C LEU A 384 5.81 -21.81 -2.89
N GLY A 385 6.74 -22.47 -3.61
CA GLY A 385 6.69 -23.91 -3.91
C GLY A 385 7.10 -24.81 -2.75
N MET A 386 7.75 -24.26 -1.72
CA MET A 386 8.14 -25.03 -0.52
C MET A 386 7.01 -25.05 0.51
N SER A 387 7.04 -26.04 1.40
CA SER A 387 6.11 -26.13 2.52
C SER A 387 6.29 -24.99 3.52
N VAL A 388 5.27 -24.74 4.34
CA VAL A 388 5.34 -23.78 5.46
C VAL A 388 6.50 -24.13 6.39
N ALA A 389 6.69 -25.41 6.73
CA ALA A 389 7.78 -25.86 7.59
C ALA A 389 9.16 -25.57 7.01
N GLU A 390 9.36 -25.78 5.70
CA GLU A 390 10.63 -25.46 5.04
C GLU A 390 10.87 -23.94 5.01
N ASN A 391 9.84 -23.13 4.80
CA ASN A 391 9.93 -21.68 4.85
C ASN A 391 10.25 -21.16 6.26
N LEU A 392 9.60 -21.70 7.30
CA LEU A 392 9.85 -21.31 8.70
C LEU A 392 11.29 -21.58 9.16
N PHE A 393 11.95 -22.58 8.58
CA PHE A 393 13.33 -22.95 8.91
C PHE A 393 14.32 -22.68 7.76
N LEU A 394 13.93 -21.87 6.77
CA LEU A 394 14.80 -21.46 5.68
C LEU A 394 16.06 -20.78 6.27
N GLY A 395 17.23 -21.26 5.88
CA GLY A 395 18.52 -20.82 6.46
C GLY A 395 18.96 -21.65 7.70
N ASN A 396 18.06 -22.38 8.37
CA ASN A 396 18.38 -23.20 9.56
C ASN A 396 17.95 -24.68 9.43
N LEU A 397 17.85 -25.19 8.21
CA LEU A 397 17.48 -26.58 7.93
C LEU A 397 18.49 -27.59 8.51
N GLN A 398 19.74 -27.16 8.75
CA GLN A 398 20.78 -27.98 9.36
C GLN A 398 20.37 -28.54 10.75
N ARG A 399 19.58 -27.79 11.51
CA ARG A 399 19.02 -28.22 12.80
C ARG A 399 18.24 -29.55 12.71
N PHE A 400 17.63 -29.80 11.55
CA PHE A 400 16.84 -31.01 11.29
C PHE A 400 17.57 -32.01 10.39
N SER A 401 18.81 -31.75 10.00
CA SER A 401 19.57 -32.62 9.11
C SER A 401 20.37 -33.66 9.88
N ARG A 402 20.38 -34.91 9.36
CA ARG A 402 21.24 -35.97 9.84
C ARG A 402 21.81 -36.71 8.63
N ALA A 403 23.11 -36.89 8.57
CA ALA A 403 23.81 -37.48 7.43
C ALA A 403 23.43 -36.88 6.07
N GLY A 404 23.25 -35.55 6.01
CA GLY A 404 22.90 -34.84 4.78
C GLY A 404 21.40 -34.88 4.40
N LEU A 405 20.56 -35.61 5.13
CA LEU A 405 19.14 -35.72 4.87
C LEU A 405 18.31 -34.95 5.91
N VAL A 406 17.34 -34.16 5.44
CA VAL A 406 16.41 -33.42 6.31
C VAL A 406 15.34 -34.34 6.84
N ARG A 407 15.22 -34.41 8.17
CA ARG A 407 14.19 -35.18 8.87
C ARG A 407 12.88 -34.41 8.92
N ARG A 408 11.96 -34.68 7.99
CA ARG A 408 10.70 -33.94 7.83
C ARG A 408 9.77 -34.05 9.05
N GLY A 409 9.73 -35.16 9.77
CA GLY A 409 8.87 -35.37 10.95
C GLY A 409 9.20 -34.39 12.09
N PRO A 410 10.44 -34.36 12.61
CA PRO A 410 10.85 -33.38 13.63
C PRO A 410 10.71 -31.93 13.17
N MET A 411 10.98 -31.62 11.89
CA MET A 411 10.80 -30.27 11.33
C MET A 411 9.32 -29.88 11.32
N ALA A 412 8.42 -30.77 10.89
CA ALA A 412 6.99 -30.50 10.87
C ALA A 412 6.41 -30.32 12.29
N ALA A 413 6.88 -31.08 13.28
CA ALA A 413 6.48 -30.89 14.67
C ALA A 413 6.90 -29.52 15.20
N ALA A 414 8.18 -29.15 15.02
CA ALA A 414 8.68 -27.82 15.41
C ALA A 414 7.95 -26.68 14.66
N ALA A 415 7.63 -26.87 13.38
CA ALA A 415 6.86 -25.90 12.60
C ALA A 415 5.44 -25.73 13.16
N THR A 416 4.78 -26.82 13.58
CA THR A 416 3.44 -26.75 14.18
C THR A 416 3.44 -25.89 15.44
N ASP A 417 4.45 -26.02 16.29
CA ASP A 417 4.58 -25.22 17.51
C ASP A 417 4.81 -23.74 17.18
N LEU A 418 5.70 -23.45 16.23
CA LEU A 418 5.99 -22.09 15.79
C LEU A 418 4.76 -21.44 15.10
N MET A 419 4.04 -22.19 14.28
CA MET A 419 2.79 -21.73 13.66
C MET A 419 1.75 -21.35 14.72
N ARG A 420 1.61 -22.15 15.76
CA ARG A 420 0.69 -21.88 16.88
C ARG A 420 1.12 -20.63 17.64
N GLN A 421 2.41 -20.51 17.97
CA GLN A 421 2.97 -19.37 18.69
C GLN A 421 2.77 -18.03 17.94
N HIS A 422 2.84 -18.06 16.61
CA HIS A 422 2.75 -16.87 15.77
C HIS A 422 1.39 -16.72 15.05
N ASP A 423 0.39 -17.55 15.38
CA ASP A 423 -0.95 -17.56 14.72
C ASP A 423 -0.84 -17.67 13.19
N VAL A 424 0.03 -18.53 12.69
CA VAL A 424 0.12 -18.82 11.25
C VAL A 424 -0.92 -19.88 10.90
N ARG A 425 -1.90 -19.53 10.10
CA ARG A 425 -3.01 -20.41 9.71
C ARG A 425 -2.72 -21.05 8.35
N ALA A 426 -2.62 -22.36 8.33
CA ALA A 426 -2.46 -23.19 7.15
C ALA A 426 -3.16 -24.54 7.37
N ALA A 427 -3.37 -25.31 6.29
CA ALA A 427 -3.92 -26.67 6.37
C ALA A 427 -3.00 -27.62 7.18
N GLY A 428 -1.74 -27.24 7.34
CA GLY A 428 -0.74 -27.94 8.14
C GLY A 428 0.68 -27.49 7.80
N PRO A 429 1.70 -27.92 8.56
CA PRO A 429 3.08 -27.48 8.36
C PRO A 429 3.68 -27.93 7.02
N LEU A 430 3.13 -28.97 6.39
CA LEU A 430 3.57 -29.46 5.08
C LEU A 430 2.78 -28.87 3.91
N ALA A 431 1.78 -28.00 4.17
CA ALA A 431 1.08 -27.28 3.11
C ALA A 431 2.05 -26.35 2.34
N PRO A 432 1.88 -26.19 1.02
CA PRO A 432 2.74 -25.29 0.26
C PRO A 432 2.49 -23.84 0.69
N MET A 433 3.55 -23.02 0.72
CA MET A 433 3.47 -21.61 1.13
C MET A 433 2.52 -20.82 0.23
N SER A 434 2.38 -21.19 -1.04
CA SER A 434 1.45 -20.59 -2.00
C SER A 434 -0.03 -20.77 -1.63
N SER A 435 -0.37 -21.71 -0.76
CA SER A 435 -1.76 -21.94 -0.31
C SER A 435 -2.21 -21.00 0.81
N LEU A 436 -1.28 -20.23 1.39
CA LEU A 436 -1.58 -19.31 2.48
C LEU A 436 -2.03 -17.95 1.93
N SER A 437 -2.92 -17.27 2.66
CA SER A 437 -3.20 -15.85 2.41
C SER A 437 -1.95 -14.99 2.64
N GLY A 438 -1.88 -13.81 2.00
CA GLY A 438 -0.76 -12.88 2.15
C GLY A 438 -0.43 -12.57 3.62
N GLY A 439 -1.45 -12.37 4.46
CA GLY A 439 -1.26 -12.17 5.90
C GLY A 439 -0.63 -13.37 6.62
N ASN A 440 -1.00 -14.59 6.27
CA ASN A 440 -0.38 -15.77 6.86
C ASN A 440 1.02 -16.04 6.33
N GLN A 441 1.30 -15.70 5.06
CA GLN A 441 2.67 -15.73 4.52
C GLN A 441 3.57 -14.74 5.28
N GLN A 442 3.10 -13.52 5.51
CA GLN A 442 3.83 -12.49 6.26
C GLN A 442 4.07 -12.91 7.71
N LYS A 443 3.06 -13.47 8.38
CA LYS A 443 3.21 -14.04 9.73
C LYS A 443 4.26 -15.15 9.77
N ALA A 444 4.33 -16.01 8.74
CA ALA A 444 5.34 -17.07 8.66
C ALA A 444 6.76 -16.50 8.45
N VAL A 445 6.93 -15.51 7.59
CA VAL A 445 8.22 -14.81 7.42
C VAL A 445 8.65 -14.17 8.74
N LEU A 446 7.76 -13.41 9.37
CA LEU A 446 8.04 -12.75 10.65
C LEU A 446 8.34 -13.75 11.76
N ALA A 447 7.61 -14.87 11.83
CA ALA A 447 7.86 -15.95 12.80
C ALA A 447 9.28 -16.53 12.66
N ARG A 448 9.76 -16.72 11.42
CA ARG A 448 11.13 -17.17 11.14
C ARG A 448 12.14 -16.16 11.67
N GLU A 449 12.00 -14.91 11.32
CA GLU A 449 12.97 -13.85 11.66
C GLU A 449 13.00 -13.59 13.18
N LEU A 450 11.85 -13.63 13.85
CA LEU A 450 11.75 -13.48 15.30
C LEU A 450 12.23 -14.72 16.09
N SER A 451 12.45 -15.85 15.41
CA SER A 451 12.98 -17.09 16.04
C SER A 451 14.50 -17.13 16.10
N ILE A 452 15.19 -16.08 15.65
CA ILE A 452 16.63 -15.92 15.76
C ILE A 452 16.98 -15.67 17.23
N ASP A 453 17.94 -16.43 17.76
CA ASP A 453 18.35 -16.34 19.17
C ASP A 453 19.89 -16.27 19.26
N PRO A 454 20.45 -15.18 19.80
CA PRO A 454 19.78 -13.96 20.24
C PRO A 454 19.36 -13.05 19.06
N LEU A 455 18.15 -12.50 19.10
CA LEU A 455 17.74 -11.44 18.18
C LEU A 455 18.29 -10.08 18.67
N VAL A 456 19.22 -9.53 17.93
CA VAL A 456 19.90 -8.26 18.22
C VAL A 456 19.21 -7.10 17.53
N PHE A 457 18.92 -7.29 16.23
CA PHE A 457 18.38 -6.30 15.34
C PHE A 457 17.29 -6.91 14.45
N LEU A 458 16.25 -6.15 14.17
CA LEU A 458 15.19 -6.51 13.22
C LEU A 458 15.05 -5.41 12.18
N LEU A 459 15.27 -5.75 10.91
CA LEU A 459 14.80 -4.95 9.79
C LEU A 459 13.38 -5.37 9.44
N ALA A 460 12.43 -4.45 9.45
CA ALA A 460 11.07 -4.66 9.00
C ALA A 460 10.76 -3.66 7.86
N ALA A 461 10.95 -4.10 6.60
CA ALA A 461 10.70 -3.27 5.44
C ALA A 461 9.28 -3.53 4.91
N GLN A 462 8.44 -2.49 4.91
CA GLN A 462 7.04 -2.53 4.46
C GLN A 462 6.27 -3.75 5.02
N PRO A 463 6.36 -4.06 6.33
CA PRO A 463 5.92 -5.35 6.87
C PRO A 463 4.40 -5.57 6.77
N THR A 464 3.64 -4.52 6.53
CA THR A 464 2.17 -4.50 6.47
C THR A 464 1.63 -4.37 5.06
N ARG A 465 2.48 -4.17 4.06
CA ARG A 465 2.08 -3.94 2.67
C ARG A 465 1.21 -5.09 2.12
N GLY A 466 0.01 -4.74 1.66
CA GLY A 466 -0.92 -5.69 1.06
C GLY A 466 -1.60 -6.64 2.06
N LEU A 467 -1.58 -6.32 3.36
CA LEU A 467 -2.25 -7.08 4.40
C LEU A 467 -3.65 -6.51 4.70
N ASP A 468 -4.53 -7.37 5.21
CA ASP A 468 -5.77 -6.94 5.84
C ASP A 468 -5.50 -6.34 7.23
N ILE A 469 -6.45 -5.57 7.73
CA ILE A 469 -6.34 -4.83 8.99
C ILE A 469 -5.99 -5.74 10.18
N GLY A 470 -6.60 -6.93 10.26
CA GLY A 470 -6.32 -7.88 11.34
C GLY A 470 -4.89 -8.46 11.28
N ALA A 471 -4.34 -8.62 10.07
CA ALA A 471 -2.97 -9.06 9.90
C ALA A 471 -1.97 -7.94 10.25
N VAL A 472 -2.29 -6.67 9.95
CA VAL A 472 -1.49 -5.49 10.33
C VAL A 472 -1.30 -5.42 11.85
N GLU A 473 -2.41 -5.54 12.62
CA GLU A 473 -2.37 -5.56 14.09
C GLU A 473 -1.44 -6.68 14.62
N ALA A 474 -1.59 -7.89 14.07
CA ALA A 474 -0.77 -9.02 14.48
C ALA A 474 0.73 -8.81 14.19
N VAL A 475 1.08 -8.22 13.05
CA VAL A 475 2.47 -7.91 12.66
C VAL A 475 3.07 -6.90 13.63
N TYR A 476 2.39 -5.79 13.90
CA TYR A 476 2.92 -4.77 14.82
C TYR A 476 3.01 -5.26 16.26
N ALA A 477 2.06 -6.04 16.75
CA ALA A 477 2.14 -6.67 18.06
C ALA A 477 3.42 -7.52 18.21
N ARG A 478 3.86 -8.21 17.14
CA ARG A 478 5.10 -8.99 17.13
C ARG A 478 6.35 -8.13 17.09
N ILE A 479 6.36 -7.04 16.31
CA ILE A 479 7.46 -6.07 16.26
C ILE A 479 7.64 -5.41 17.65
N LEU A 480 6.55 -4.99 18.28
CA LEU A 480 6.57 -4.42 19.65
C LEU A 480 7.05 -5.45 20.68
N SER A 481 6.71 -6.73 20.52
CA SER A 481 7.21 -7.79 21.40
C SER A 481 8.71 -8.02 21.22
N ALA A 482 9.25 -7.98 20.00
CA ALA A 482 10.68 -8.07 19.73
C ALA A 482 11.45 -6.89 20.36
N ARG A 483 10.92 -5.68 20.23
CA ARG A 483 11.44 -4.49 20.92
C ARG A 483 11.48 -4.68 22.44
N ALA A 484 10.37 -5.15 23.03
CA ALA A 484 10.26 -5.39 24.48
C ALA A 484 11.27 -6.45 24.96
N ALA A 485 11.60 -7.42 24.11
CA ALA A 485 12.65 -8.42 24.34
C ALA A 485 14.08 -7.84 24.19
N GLY A 486 14.24 -6.59 23.79
CA GLY A 486 15.51 -5.88 23.70
C GLY A 486 16.13 -5.85 22.31
N ALA A 487 15.43 -6.25 21.26
CA ALA A 487 15.88 -6.05 19.88
C ALA A 487 15.75 -4.58 19.47
N GLY A 488 16.75 -4.04 18.76
CA GLY A 488 16.57 -2.77 18.03
C GLY A 488 15.85 -3.03 16.71
N VAL A 489 14.99 -2.11 16.29
CA VAL A 489 14.18 -2.29 15.08
C VAL A 489 14.36 -1.10 14.15
N LEU A 490 14.63 -1.38 12.86
CA LEU A 490 14.48 -0.43 11.77
C LEU A 490 13.18 -0.76 11.04
N LEU A 491 12.18 0.12 11.17
CA LEU A 491 10.89 -0.01 10.52
C LEU A 491 10.83 0.92 9.31
N ILE A 492 10.85 0.36 8.12
CA ILE A 492 10.69 1.10 6.87
C ILE A 492 9.23 1.02 6.45
N SER A 493 8.54 2.15 6.30
CA SER A 493 7.18 2.21 5.80
C SER A 493 6.94 3.49 5.01
N SER A 494 6.15 3.38 3.94
CA SER A 494 5.58 4.52 3.22
C SER A 494 4.40 5.15 3.97
N GLU A 495 3.78 4.40 4.88
CA GLU A 495 2.63 4.84 5.66
C GLU A 495 3.10 5.60 6.92
N LEU A 496 3.08 6.94 6.84
CA LEU A 496 3.56 7.80 7.91
C LEU A 496 2.79 7.60 9.22
N ASP A 497 1.49 7.31 9.15
CA ASP A 497 0.65 7.09 10.32
C ASP A 497 1.07 5.85 11.11
N GLU A 498 1.49 4.79 10.42
CA GLU A 498 2.04 3.59 11.03
C GLU A 498 3.35 3.89 11.77
N LEU A 499 4.25 4.65 11.13
CA LEU A 499 5.52 5.06 11.76
C LEU A 499 5.28 5.90 13.01
N ILE A 500 4.38 6.88 12.94
CA ILE A 500 4.00 7.72 14.09
C ILE A 500 3.41 6.89 15.22
N ALA A 501 2.65 5.83 14.92
CA ALA A 501 2.01 4.99 15.92
C ALA A 501 2.99 4.06 16.66
N VAL A 502 4.06 3.60 15.99
CA VAL A 502 4.90 2.49 16.46
C VAL A 502 6.32 2.91 16.82
N ALA A 503 6.93 3.84 16.05
CA ALA A 503 8.32 4.22 16.23
C ALA A 503 8.54 5.11 17.46
N ASP A 504 9.78 5.19 17.93
CA ASP A 504 10.24 6.13 18.96
C ASP A 504 10.64 7.47 18.33
N ARG A 505 11.31 7.41 17.18
CA ARG A 505 11.67 8.54 16.31
C ARG A 505 11.64 8.12 14.85
N ILE A 506 11.55 9.09 13.97
CA ILE A 506 11.43 8.88 12.53
C ILE A 506 12.54 9.64 11.81
N LEU A 507 13.33 8.92 11.04
CA LEU A 507 14.27 9.45 10.08
C LEU A 507 13.58 9.60 8.71
N VAL A 508 13.94 10.63 7.96
CA VAL A 508 13.43 10.82 6.61
C VAL A 508 14.56 10.67 5.60
N ILE A 509 14.37 9.76 4.66
CA ILE A 509 15.30 9.55 3.55
C ILE A 509 14.77 10.21 2.27
N PHE A 510 15.64 10.93 1.58
CA PHE A 510 15.35 11.55 0.30
C PHE A 510 16.60 11.52 -0.59
N ARG A 511 16.47 10.97 -1.81
CA ARG A 511 17.56 10.81 -2.77
C ARG A 511 18.82 10.19 -2.16
N GLY A 512 18.66 9.12 -1.42
CA GLY A 512 19.76 8.37 -0.82
C GLY A 512 20.41 9.01 0.39
N ARG A 513 19.86 10.10 0.96
CA ARG A 513 20.40 10.80 2.15
C ARG A 513 19.37 10.87 3.27
N ILE A 514 19.81 10.80 4.52
CA ILE A 514 18.98 11.17 5.66
C ILE A 514 18.94 12.69 5.75
N ILE A 515 17.77 13.28 5.52
CA ILE A 515 17.60 14.74 5.46
C ILE A 515 16.94 15.32 6.70
N GLY A 516 16.51 14.50 7.64
CA GLY A 516 15.94 14.96 8.90
C GLY A 516 15.58 13.83 9.83
N GLU A 517 15.45 14.19 11.10
CA GLU A 517 14.97 13.35 12.19
C GLU A 517 13.85 14.09 12.93
N GLN A 518 12.78 13.38 13.26
CA GLN A 518 11.65 13.93 14.01
C GLN A 518 11.18 12.92 15.08
N PRO A 519 10.63 13.39 16.20
CA PRO A 519 9.96 12.50 17.15
C PRO A 519 8.75 11.85 16.47
N ALA A 520 8.46 10.59 16.79
CA ALA A 520 7.27 9.91 16.30
C ALA A 520 6.02 10.42 17.07
N HIS A 521 5.55 11.59 16.69
CA HIS A 521 4.43 12.28 17.32
C HIS A 521 3.51 12.88 16.23
N PRO A 522 2.18 12.89 16.42
CA PRO A 522 1.24 13.44 15.43
C PRO A 522 1.55 14.89 15.00
N SER A 523 2.05 15.73 15.91
CA SER A 523 2.44 17.11 15.58
C SER A 523 3.61 17.23 14.61
N ALA A 524 4.41 16.18 14.44
CA ALA A 524 5.52 16.16 13.48
C ALA A 524 5.09 15.74 12.07
N ARG A 525 3.83 15.33 11.88
CA ARG A 525 3.30 14.79 10.61
C ARG A 525 3.54 15.70 9.41
N GLU A 526 3.20 16.98 9.54
CA GLU A 526 3.37 17.96 8.47
C GLU A 526 4.86 18.16 8.13
N THR A 527 5.70 18.29 9.16
CA THR A 527 7.15 18.44 9.00
C THR A 527 7.77 17.23 8.30
N ILE A 528 7.40 16.01 8.73
CA ILE A 528 7.88 14.78 8.09
C ILE A 528 7.40 14.71 6.64
N GLY A 529 6.12 15.03 6.37
CA GLY A 529 5.55 15.04 5.03
C GLY A 529 6.29 16.00 4.08
N ARG A 530 6.65 17.20 4.55
CA ARG A 530 7.46 18.17 3.78
C ARG A 530 8.88 17.67 3.51
N LEU A 531 9.52 17.07 4.50
CA LEU A 531 10.82 16.43 4.32
C LEU A 531 10.74 15.29 3.29
N MET A 532 9.72 14.43 3.36
CA MET A 532 9.51 13.35 2.36
C MET A 532 9.35 13.89 0.93
N ALA A 533 8.81 15.11 0.78
CA ALA A 533 8.73 15.81 -0.51
C ALA A 533 10.05 16.49 -0.93
N GLY A 534 11.09 16.43 -0.09
CA GLY A 534 12.41 17.02 -0.35
C GLY A 534 12.54 18.50 0.00
N GLU A 535 11.60 19.05 0.77
CA GLU A 535 11.71 20.42 1.29
C GLU A 535 12.68 20.45 2.47
N ALA A 536 13.82 21.12 2.31
CA ALA A 536 14.74 21.34 3.44
C ALA A 536 14.07 22.20 4.51
N LEU A 537 14.18 21.78 5.76
CA LEU A 537 13.82 22.65 6.90
C LEU A 537 14.73 23.88 6.84
N LYS A 538 14.14 25.07 6.75
CA LYS A 538 14.90 26.30 7.01
C LYS A 538 15.38 26.22 8.45
N GLU A 539 16.69 26.25 8.68
CA GLU A 539 17.22 26.43 10.03
C GLU A 539 16.55 27.65 10.68
N PRO A 540 16.08 27.55 11.91
CA PRO A 540 15.63 28.73 12.63
C PRO A 540 16.81 29.70 12.73
N ALA A 541 16.61 30.94 12.25
CA ALA A 541 17.60 32.00 12.26
C ALA A 541 17.99 32.40 13.69
#